data_596d578a98ac1928508abc00a2f09918
#
_entry.id   596d578a98ac1928508abc00a2f09918
#
_cell.length_a   1.000
_cell.length_b   1.000
_cell.length_c   1.000
_cell.angle_alpha   90.00
_cell.angle_beta   90.00
_cell.angle_gamma   90.00
#
_symmetry.space_group_name_H-M   'P 1'
#
loop_
_entity.id
_entity.type
_entity.pdbx_description
1 polymer ?
#
loop_
_entity_poly.entity_id
_entity_poly.type
_entity_poly.pdbx_seq_one_letter_code
_entity_poly.pdbx_strand_id
1 'polypeptide(L)'
;ELYPVDAHAAPMAASSHVAAVPESGEELATQCQTLMENLLALSGFDRVLYYRFMPEGDGEVLAEARREGVTGSYQGLRFPASDIPYIARQLYLKNPWRTIPDATAAPVPIYAAQAGATPDLSFVDLRSASPVHLEYMANMGVGGAISLPIIQGGELDALISCHVAAPKQLTVSQLDSMRALSEGFNLRLRDFKARRRQQVIDGLQRHFDHAKTVLMRHGELESAWEELSDWLMETFAADGVMLQMGEEYYQHGVGLTPHVMSMVAQQAAAEATHVWLSDSLQRDCPGMPLSEVAGVALISDLPLDQHHTVNLYLCRVEHIYDVTWGGN
;
A
#
# COMPACT_ATOMS: atom_id res chain seq x y z
N GLU A 1 12.08 -8.88 -29.23
CA GLU A 1 10.77 -9.53 -29.05
C GLU A 1 9.90 -9.27 -30.28
N LEU A 2 9.18 -10.29 -30.74
CA LEU A 2 8.25 -10.16 -31.87
C LEU A 2 6.82 -10.37 -31.35
N TYR A 3 6.00 -9.35 -31.48
CA TYR A 3 4.56 -9.42 -31.17
C TYR A 3 3.75 -9.54 -32.44
N PRO A 4 2.60 -10.22 -32.41
CA PRO A 4 1.70 -10.27 -33.54
C PRO A 4 1.20 -8.85 -33.86
N VAL A 5 1.25 -8.52 -35.15
CA VAL A 5 0.69 -7.27 -35.68
C VAL A 5 -0.67 -7.60 -36.27
N ASP A 6 -1.72 -7.06 -35.68
CA ASP A 6 -3.05 -7.16 -36.27
C ASP A 6 -3.21 -6.03 -37.28
N ALA A 7 -3.12 -6.37 -38.59
CA ALA A 7 -3.18 -5.41 -39.68
C ALA A 7 -4.56 -4.69 -39.78
N HIS A 8 -5.56 -5.12 -39.01
CA HIS A 8 -6.93 -4.63 -39.02
C HIS A 8 -7.42 -4.08 -37.67
N ALA A 9 -6.54 -3.99 -36.66
CA ALA A 9 -6.91 -3.32 -35.41
C ALA A 9 -7.13 -1.83 -35.69
N ALA A 10 -8.38 -1.43 -35.84
CA ALA A 10 -8.74 -0.02 -35.77
C ALA A 10 -8.20 0.52 -34.42
N PRO A 11 -7.52 1.69 -34.41
CA PRO A 11 -7.13 2.30 -33.16
C PRO A 11 -8.42 2.48 -32.34
N MET A 12 -8.55 1.70 -31.27
CA MET A 12 -9.60 1.96 -30.30
C MET A 12 -9.32 3.37 -29.77
N ALA A 13 -10.20 4.30 -30.12
CA ALA A 13 -10.24 5.59 -29.48
C ALA A 13 -10.45 5.30 -27.99
N ALA A 14 -9.36 5.26 -27.24
CA ALA A 14 -9.44 5.35 -25.80
C ALA A 14 -10.24 6.62 -25.58
N SER A 15 -11.48 6.49 -25.13
CA SER A 15 -12.31 7.61 -24.73
C SER A 15 -11.55 8.26 -23.59
N SER A 16 -10.73 9.25 -23.95
CA SER A 16 -9.99 10.08 -23.01
C SER A 16 -10.96 11.06 -22.38
N HIS A 17 -11.98 10.56 -21.71
CA HIS A 17 -12.54 11.31 -20.61
C HIS A 17 -11.40 11.44 -19.61
N VAL A 18 -10.73 12.58 -19.63
CA VAL A 18 -9.81 12.97 -18.57
C VAL A 18 -10.66 13.04 -17.31
N ALA A 19 -10.80 11.92 -16.63
CA ALA A 19 -11.47 11.90 -15.34
C ALA A 19 -10.74 12.87 -14.42
N ALA A 20 -11.49 13.67 -13.70
CA ALA A 20 -10.92 14.59 -12.71
C ALA A 20 -10.15 13.83 -11.64
N VAL A 21 -9.25 14.50 -10.96
CA VAL A 21 -8.60 13.94 -9.75
C VAL A 21 -9.71 13.72 -8.71
N PRO A 22 -9.84 12.51 -8.14
CA PRO A 22 -10.91 12.22 -7.18
C PRO A 22 -10.82 13.12 -5.94
N GLU A 23 -11.97 13.51 -5.40
CA GLU A 23 -12.06 14.36 -4.22
C GLU A 23 -12.21 13.55 -2.92
N SER A 24 -12.70 12.31 -3.04
CA SER A 24 -12.91 11.40 -1.91
C SER A 24 -12.35 10.00 -2.16
N GLY A 25 -12.23 9.20 -1.09
CA GLY A 25 -11.86 7.78 -1.21
C GLY A 25 -12.92 6.96 -1.96
N GLU A 26 -14.19 7.31 -1.84
CA GLU A 26 -15.29 6.65 -2.55
C GLU A 26 -15.21 6.92 -4.06
N GLU A 27 -14.93 8.16 -4.45
CA GLU A 27 -14.73 8.51 -5.85
C GLU A 27 -13.48 7.83 -6.43
N LEU A 28 -12.40 7.74 -5.66
CA LEU A 28 -11.21 6.98 -6.05
C LEU A 28 -11.54 5.50 -6.28
N ALA A 29 -12.31 4.89 -5.38
CA ALA A 29 -12.75 3.50 -5.52
C ALA A 29 -13.61 3.29 -6.77
N THR A 30 -14.52 4.23 -7.07
CA THR A 30 -15.34 4.23 -8.28
C THR A 30 -14.50 4.34 -9.54
N GLN A 31 -13.50 5.23 -9.57
CA GLN A 31 -12.57 5.36 -10.68
C GLN A 31 -11.70 4.11 -10.86
N CYS A 32 -11.29 3.47 -9.77
CA CYS A 32 -10.56 2.21 -9.79
C CYS A 32 -11.41 1.10 -10.40
N GLN A 33 -12.67 0.96 -9.99
CA GLN A 33 -13.61 -0.02 -10.54
C GLN A 33 -13.85 0.21 -12.04
N THR A 34 -14.06 1.46 -12.44
CA THR A 34 -14.21 1.84 -13.86
C THR A 34 -12.96 1.48 -14.68
N LEU A 35 -11.76 1.65 -14.11
CA LEU A 35 -10.52 1.23 -14.77
C LEU A 35 -10.51 -0.28 -15.00
N MET A 36 -10.91 -1.09 -13.98
CA MET A 36 -10.96 -2.56 -14.12
C MET A 36 -11.93 -2.98 -15.24
N GLU A 37 -13.09 -2.36 -15.32
CA GLU A 37 -14.10 -2.60 -16.36
C GLU A 37 -13.59 -2.23 -17.77
N ASN A 38 -12.94 -1.09 -17.91
CA ASN A 38 -12.34 -0.66 -19.16
C ASN A 38 -11.21 -1.60 -19.63
N LEU A 39 -10.36 -2.03 -18.71
CA LEU A 39 -9.29 -2.98 -19.02
C LEU A 39 -9.84 -4.37 -19.36
N LEU A 40 -10.90 -4.81 -18.71
CA LEU A 40 -11.62 -6.05 -19.03
C LEU A 40 -12.15 -6.00 -20.47
N ALA A 41 -12.85 -4.92 -20.84
CA ALA A 41 -13.42 -4.73 -22.17
C ALA A 41 -12.33 -4.66 -23.24
N LEU A 42 -11.22 -3.94 -22.97
CA LEU A 42 -10.11 -3.76 -23.90
C LEU A 42 -9.31 -5.05 -24.13
N SER A 43 -9.02 -5.76 -23.07
CA SER A 43 -8.20 -6.98 -23.12
C SER A 43 -9.00 -8.22 -23.53
N GLY A 44 -10.30 -8.24 -23.22
CA GLY A 44 -11.16 -9.40 -23.38
C GLY A 44 -10.68 -10.60 -22.52
N PHE A 45 -10.05 -10.33 -21.38
CA PHE A 45 -9.71 -11.32 -20.37
C PHE A 45 -10.98 -11.73 -19.61
N ASP A 46 -10.89 -12.75 -18.77
CA ASP A 46 -12.01 -13.23 -17.97
C ASP A 46 -12.19 -12.43 -16.68
N ARG A 47 -11.09 -11.91 -16.15
CA ARG A 47 -11.03 -11.21 -14.88
C ARG A 47 -9.92 -10.17 -14.87
N VAL A 48 -10.17 -9.02 -14.26
CA VAL A 48 -9.18 -7.97 -14.01
C VAL A 48 -9.29 -7.55 -12.55
N LEU A 49 -8.16 -7.51 -11.87
CA LEU A 49 -8.03 -7.25 -10.44
C LEU A 49 -7.14 -6.04 -10.19
N TYR A 50 -7.52 -5.20 -9.24
CA TYR A 50 -6.64 -4.22 -8.63
C TYR A 50 -6.11 -4.78 -7.31
N TYR A 51 -4.88 -5.27 -7.32
CA TYR A 51 -4.22 -5.90 -6.20
C TYR A 51 -3.26 -4.91 -5.55
N ARG A 52 -3.59 -4.43 -4.35
CA ARG A 52 -2.79 -3.45 -3.61
C ARG A 52 -1.87 -4.16 -2.63
N PHE A 53 -0.61 -3.76 -2.58
CA PHE A 53 0.33 -4.22 -1.56
C PHE A 53 0.10 -3.49 -0.25
N MET A 54 0.09 -4.25 0.85
CA MET A 54 -0.02 -3.76 2.20
C MET A 54 1.38 -3.54 2.79
N PRO A 55 1.53 -2.73 3.86
CA PRO A 55 2.84 -2.47 4.47
C PRO A 55 3.57 -3.73 4.93
N GLU A 56 2.84 -4.76 5.39
CA GLU A 56 3.36 -6.04 5.85
C GLU A 56 3.83 -6.94 4.68
N GLY A 57 3.54 -6.54 3.47
CA GLY A 57 3.96 -7.20 2.24
C GLY A 57 2.93 -8.13 1.61
N ASP A 58 1.86 -8.49 2.28
CA ASP A 58 0.69 -9.12 1.67
C ASP A 58 -0.01 -8.16 0.72
N GLY A 59 -0.96 -8.68 -0.02
CA GLY A 59 -1.76 -7.86 -0.91
C GLY A 59 -3.24 -8.14 -0.76
N GLU A 60 -4.04 -7.13 -1.09
CA GLU A 60 -5.49 -7.18 -1.03
C GLU A 60 -6.10 -6.77 -2.36
N VAL A 61 -7.13 -7.48 -2.80
CA VAL A 61 -7.88 -7.12 -4.00
C VAL A 61 -8.93 -6.09 -3.66
N LEU A 62 -8.67 -4.83 -4.02
CA LEU A 62 -9.58 -3.71 -3.72
C LEU A 62 -10.70 -3.52 -4.75
N ALA A 63 -10.47 -3.92 -6.01
CA ALA A 63 -11.46 -3.83 -7.07
C ALA A 63 -11.33 -5.02 -8.02
N GLU A 64 -12.44 -5.44 -8.59
CA GLU A 64 -12.51 -6.56 -9.52
C GLU A 64 -13.54 -6.30 -10.61
N ALA A 65 -13.17 -6.56 -11.89
CA ALA A 65 -14.11 -6.70 -12.98
C ALA A 65 -14.03 -8.11 -13.55
N ARG A 66 -15.19 -8.71 -13.83
CA ARG A 66 -15.29 -10.09 -14.35
C ARG A 66 -16.22 -10.13 -15.55
N ARG A 67 -15.87 -10.99 -16.50
CA ARG A 67 -16.74 -11.31 -17.61
C ARG A 67 -17.96 -12.09 -17.10
N GLU A 68 -19.08 -11.92 -17.76
CA GLU A 68 -20.30 -12.68 -17.46
C GLU A 68 -20.02 -14.20 -17.52
N GLY A 69 -20.53 -14.93 -16.52
CA GLY A 69 -20.31 -16.38 -16.36
C GLY A 69 -19.06 -16.77 -15.57
N VAL A 70 -18.16 -15.84 -15.26
CA VAL A 70 -16.99 -16.12 -14.38
C VAL A 70 -17.44 -16.15 -12.93
N THR A 71 -17.29 -17.30 -12.28
CA THR A 71 -17.72 -17.53 -10.90
C THR A 71 -16.65 -17.15 -9.89
N GLY A 72 -17.07 -16.96 -8.63
CA GLY A 72 -16.19 -16.58 -7.53
C GLY A 72 -15.69 -15.13 -7.62
N SER A 73 -15.51 -14.46 -6.50
CA SER A 73 -14.92 -13.12 -6.42
C SER A 73 -13.66 -13.16 -5.59
N TYR A 74 -12.66 -12.40 -6.02
CA TYR A 74 -11.44 -12.17 -5.24
C TYR A 74 -11.44 -10.82 -4.52
N GLN A 75 -12.44 -9.98 -4.80
CA GLN A 75 -12.54 -8.68 -4.14
C GLN A 75 -12.67 -8.82 -2.63
N GLY A 76 -11.85 -8.09 -1.89
CA GLY A 76 -11.75 -8.15 -0.44
C GLY A 76 -10.91 -9.31 0.09
N LEU A 77 -10.39 -10.20 -0.77
CA LEU A 77 -9.48 -11.26 -0.33
C LEU A 77 -8.06 -10.73 -0.19
N ARG A 78 -7.36 -11.22 0.84
CA ARG A 78 -5.92 -11.04 1.03
C ARG A 78 -5.13 -12.25 0.57
N PHE A 79 -3.91 -12.00 0.13
CA PHE A 79 -2.96 -13.00 -0.36
C PHE A 79 -1.60 -12.77 0.30
N PRO A 80 -0.92 -13.83 0.75
CA PRO A 80 0.32 -13.70 1.49
C PRO A 80 1.45 -13.12 0.62
N ALA A 81 2.42 -12.47 1.26
CA ALA A 81 3.59 -11.87 0.62
C ALA A 81 4.39 -12.86 -0.24
N SER A 82 4.32 -14.15 0.08
CA SER A 82 4.97 -15.24 -0.67
C SER A 82 4.46 -15.43 -2.09
N ASP A 83 3.20 -15.06 -2.38
CA ASP A 83 2.57 -15.26 -3.69
C ASP A 83 3.22 -14.37 -4.76
N ILE A 84 3.65 -13.15 -4.37
CA ILE A 84 4.42 -12.24 -5.21
C ILE A 84 5.71 -11.86 -4.47
N PRO A 85 6.78 -12.68 -4.55
CA PRO A 85 8.02 -12.47 -3.82
C PRO A 85 8.70 -11.16 -4.19
N TYR A 86 9.49 -10.60 -3.26
CA TYR A 86 10.19 -9.33 -3.43
C TYR A 86 10.96 -9.22 -4.76
N ILE A 87 11.67 -10.30 -5.17
CA ILE A 87 12.42 -10.31 -6.43
C ILE A 87 11.50 -10.12 -7.65
N ALA A 88 10.30 -10.67 -7.63
CA ALA A 88 9.31 -10.47 -8.69
C ALA A 88 8.80 -9.02 -8.69
N ARG A 89 8.55 -8.44 -7.50
CA ARG A 89 8.12 -7.03 -7.35
C ARG A 89 9.15 -6.07 -7.94
N GLN A 90 10.46 -6.30 -7.75
CA GLN A 90 11.53 -5.47 -8.29
C GLN A 90 11.58 -5.47 -9.84
N LEU A 91 11.13 -6.54 -10.48
CA LEU A 91 11.06 -6.60 -11.94
C LEU A 91 9.93 -5.72 -12.51
N TYR A 92 8.86 -5.49 -11.77
CA TYR A 92 7.79 -4.58 -12.17
C TYR A 92 8.22 -3.10 -12.16
N LEU A 93 9.25 -2.74 -11.38
CA LEU A 93 9.83 -1.38 -11.43
C LEU A 93 10.61 -1.11 -12.72
N LYS A 94 10.99 -2.17 -13.46
CA LYS A 94 11.80 -2.10 -14.68
C LYS A 94 10.99 -2.27 -15.96
N ASN A 95 9.81 -2.90 -15.85
CA ASN A 95 8.99 -3.28 -17.00
C ASN A 95 7.60 -2.67 -16.91
N PRO A 96 7.05 -2.15 -18.04
CA PRO A 96 5.73 -1.51 -18.05
C PRO A 96 4.59 -2.51 -17.93
N TRP A 97 4.84 -3.78 -18.20
CA TRP A 97 3.94 -4.92 -18.04
C TRP A 97 4.69 -6.23 -17.90
N ARG A 98 3.99 -7.26 -17.55
CA ARG A 98 4.46 -8.65 -17.62
C ARG A 98 3.36 -9.50 -18.24
N THR A 99 3.69 -10.20 -19.33
CA THR A 99 2.76 -11.13 -20.00
C THR A 99 3.15 -12.58 -19.74
N ILE A 100 2.15 -13.45 -19.60
CA ILE A 100 2.24 -14.90 -19.65
C ILE A 100 1.15 -15.35 -20.61
N PRO A 101 1.44 -15.37 -21.91
CA PRO A 101 0.42 -15.66 -22.93
C PRO A 101 -0.13 -17.08 -22.83
N ASP A 102 0.69 -18.04 -22.41
CA ASP A 102 0.33 -19.44 -22.22
C ASP A 102 1.09 -20.01 -21.00
N ALA A 103 0.34 -20.27 -19.93
CA ALA A 103 0.88 -20.83 -18.70
C ALA A 103 1.29 -22.30 -18.84
N THR A 104 0.87 -22.98 -19.90
CA THR A 104 1.19 -24.39 -20.18
C THR A 104 2.37 -24.55 -21.13
N ALA A 105 2.87 -23.45 -21.71
CA ALA A 105 3.96 -23.49 -22.67
C ALA A 105 5.27 -23.97 -21.99
N ALA A 106 5.95 -24.93 -22.66
CA ALA A 106 7.24 -25.37 -22.20
C ALA A 106 8.28 -24.24 -22.31
N PRO A 107 9.20 -24.11 -21.34
CA PRO A 107 10.29 -23.14 -21.43
C PRO A 107 11.15 -23.37 -22.66
N VAL A 108 11.45 -22.28 -23.38
CA VAL A 108 12.38 -22.36 -24.52
C VAL A 108 13.79 -22.07 -24.02
N PRO A 109 14.78 -22.97 -24.26
CA PRO A 109 16.13 -22.76 -23.82
C PRO A 109 16.79 -21.58 -24.55
N ILE A 110 17.61 -20.83 -23.83
CA ILE A 110 18.41 -19.73 -24.39
C ILE A 110 19.80 -20.27 -24.67
N TYR A 111 20.24 -20.11 -25.91
CA TYR A 111 21.58 -20.53 -26.35
C TYR A 111 22.47 -19.27 -26.40
N ALA A 112 23.61 -19.34 -25.71
CA ALA A 112 24.64 -18.33 -25.78
C ALA A 112 25.86 -18.88 -26.56
N ALA A 113 26.56 -18.00 -27.30
CA ALA A 113 27.78 -18.39 -28.01
C ALA A 113 28.91 -18.83 -27.05
N GLN A 114 28.87 -18.33 -25.83
CA GLN A 114 29.79 -18.65 -24.75
C GLN A 114 29.13 -19.61 -23.77
N ALA A 115 29.70 -20.80 -23.59
CA ALA A 115 29.17 -21.80 -22.66
C ALA A 115 29.07 -21.23 -21.22
N GLY A 116 27.91 -21.39 -20.59
CA GLY A 116 27.67 -20.91 -19.23
C GLY A 116 27.29 -19.44 -19.11
N ALA A 117 27.23 -18.68 -20.19
CA ALA A 117 26.73 -17.30 -20.13
C ALA A 117 25.21 -17.29 -19.92
N THR A 118 24.76 -16.63 -18.86
CA THR A 118 23.34 -16.36 -18.57
C THR A 118 23.04 -14.90 -18.91
N PRO A 119 22.25 -14.62 -19.96
CA PRO A 119 21.87 -13.24 -20.28
C PRO A 119 20.96 -12.66 -19.19
N ASP A 120 21.10 -11.36 -18.92
CA ASP A 120 20.17 -10.66 -18.07
C ASP A 120 18.82 -10.46 -18.79
N LEU A 121 17.79 -11.10 -18.28
CA LEU A 121 16.43 -11.03 -18.82
C LEU A 121 15.54 -10.04 -18.05
N SER A 122 16.11 -9.20 -17.19
CA SER A 122 15.35 -8.28 -16.34
C SER A 122 14.44 -7.33 -17.13
N PHE A 123 14.82 -6.97 -18.37
CA PHE A 123 14.06 -6.08 -19.24
C PHE A 123 13.29 -6.80 -20.35
N VAL A 124 13.20 -8.14 -20.27
CA VAL A 124 12.51 -8.96 -21.26
C VAL A 124 11.14 -9.37 -20.73
N ASP A 125 10.07 -9.05 -21.48
CA ASP A 125 8.70 -9.44 -21.11
C ASP A 125 8.47 -10.94 -21.32
N LEU A 126 8.86 -11.50 -22.46
CA LEU A 126 8.60 -12.90 -22.84
C LEU A 126 9.52 -13.92 -22.18
N ARG A 127 10.17 -13.60 -21.04
CA ARG A 127 10.91 -14.57 -20.25
C ARG A 127 9.96 -15.59 -19.63
N SER A 128 10.41 -16.82 -19.45
CA SER A 128 9.63 -17.88 -18.78
C SER A 128 9.28 -17.48 -17.35
N ALA A 129 8.05 -17.79 -16.93
CA ALA A 129 7.66 -17.68 -15.52
C ALA A 129 8.31 -18.82 -14.71
N SER A 130 8.41 -18.64 -13.38
CA SER A 130 8.92 -19.73 -12.52
C SER A 130 7.94 -20.91 -12.52
N PRO A 131 8.44 -22.15 -12.40
CA PRO A 131 7.57 -23.33 -12.31
C PRO A 131 6.53 -23.23 -11.18
N VAL A 132 6.92 -22.71 -10.02
CA VAL A 132 6.02 -22.49 -8.87
C VAL A 132 4.88 -21.53 -9.23
N HIS A 133 5.18 -20.45 -9.96
CA HIS A 133 4.14 -19.50 -10.37
C HIS A 133 3.20 -20.11 -11.43
N LEU A 134 3.72 -20.94 -12.33
CA LEU A 134 2.89 -21.65 -13.32
C LEU A 134 1.97 -22.68 -12.64
N GLU A 135 2.46 -23.38 -11.62
CA GLU A 135 1.65 -24.29 -10.80
C GLU A 135 0.54 -23.55 -10.06
N TYR A 136 0.87 -22.38 -9.47
CA TYR A 136 -0.10 -21.50 -8.84
C TYR A 136 -1.19 -21.04 -9.82
N MET A 137 -0.80 -20.61 -11.02
CA MET A 137 -1.76 -20.25 -12.09
C MET A 137 -2.65 -21.43 -12.49
N ALA A 138 -2.08 -22.62 -12.61
CA ALA A 138 -2.83 -23.84 -12.94
C ALA A 138 -3.88 -24.17 -11.87
N ASN A 139 -3.53 -24.05 -10.58
CA ASN A 139 -4.45 -24.25 -9.45
C ASN A 139 -5.60 -23.23 -9.46
N MET A 140 -5.36 -22.02 -9.94
CA MET A 140 -6.39 -20.99 -10.12
C MET A 140 -7.19 -21.15 -11.42
N GLY A 141 -6.87 -22.13 -12.27
CA GLY A 141 -7.48 -22.29 -13.60
C GLY A 141 -7.13 -21.17 -14.60
N VAL A 142 -5.96 -20.55 -14.43
CA VAL A 142 -5.48 -19.44 -15.27
C VAL A 142 -4.52 -19.96 -16.34
N GLY A 143 -4.94 -19.89 -17.61
CA GLY A 143 -4.13 -20.30 -18.76
C GLY A 143 -3.31 -19.17 -19.37
N GLY A 144 -3.68 -17.92 -19.13
CA GLY A 144 -2.93 -16.73 -19.55
C GLY A 144 -3.12 -15.55 -18.61
N ALA A 145 -2.08 -14.72 -18.47
CA ALA A 145 -2.12 -13.56 -17.61
C ALA A 145 -1.35 -12.36 -18.16
N ILE A 146 -1.76 -11.16 -17.73
CA ILE A 146 -0.97 -9.93 -17.85
C ILE A 146 -1.05 -9.17 -16.56
N SER A 147 0.07 -8.56 -16.16
CA SER A 147 0.13 -7.68 -15.00
C SER A 147 0.72 -6.33 -15.39
N LEU A 148 0.10 -5.24 -14.91
CA LEU A 148 0.54 -3.86 -15.11
C LEU A 148 0.84 -3.24 -13.74
N PRO A 149 2.03 -2.65 -13.53
CA PRO A 149 2.39 -2.06 -12.26
C PRO A 149 1.75 -0.68 -12.04
N ILE A 150 1.37 -0.40 -10.81
CA ILE A 150 1.05 0.93 -10.30
C ILE A 150 2.19 1.34 -9.37
N ILE A 151 2.96 2.33 -9.78
CA ILE A 151 4.17 2.77 -9.08
C ILE A 151 3.94 4.14 -8.46
N GLN A 152 4.16 4.24 -7.15
CA GLN A 152 4.04 5.48 -6.39
C GLN A 152 5.35 5.74 -5.64
N GLY A 153 5.92 6.94 -5.77
CA GLY A 153 7.17 7.29 -5.07
C GLY A 153 8.38 6.42 -5.40
N GLY A 154 8.36 5.70 -6.53
CA GLY A 154 9.43 4.76 -6.91
C GLY A 154 9.23 3.33 -6.37
N GLU A 155 8.13 3.07 -5.67
CA GLU A 155 7.78 1.76 -5.12
C GLU A 155 6.55 1.17 -5.80
N LEU A 156 6.44 -0.14 -5.82
CA LEU A 156 5.28 -0.86 -6.34
C LEU A 156 4.13 -0.78 -5.33
N ASP A 157 3.16 0.09 -5.59
CA ASP A 157 1.98 0.31 -4.74
C ASP A 157 0.90 -0.75 -4.98
N ALA A 158 0.70 -1.10 -6.26
CA ALA A 158 -0.29 -2.10 -6.66
C ALA A 158 0.08 -2.80 -7.97
N LEU A 159 -0.62 -3.89 -8.26
CA LEU A 159 -0.64 -4.55 -9.57
C LEU A 159 -2.08 -4.58 -10.09
N ILE A 160 -2.23 -4.28 -11.37
CA ILE A 160 -3.43 -4.65 -12.11
C ILE A 160 -3.15 -6.03 -12.72
N SER A 161 -3.86 -7.06 -12.26
CA SER A 161 -3.68 -8.44 -12.72
C SER A 161 -4.87 -8.88 -13.54
N CYS A 162 -4.63 -9.28 -14.80
CA CYS A 162 -5.65 -9.75 -15.72
C CYS A 162 -5.46 -11.25 -15.95
N HIS A 163 -6.51 -12.04 -15.80
CA HIS A 163 -6.50 -13.49 -15.91
C HIS A 163 -7.49 -13.98 -16.97
N VAL A 164 -7.10 -15.01 -17.69
CA VAL A 164 -7.94 -15.73 -18.67
C VAL A 164 -7.69 -17.23 -18.54
N ALA A 165 -8.76 -18.03 -18.68
CA ALA A 165 -8.67 -19.49 -18.53
C ALA A 165 -7.92 -20.17 -19.69
N ALA A 166 -8.00 -19.64 -20.91
CA ALA A 166 -7.31 -20.16 -22.10
C ALA A 166 -6.06 -19.32 -22.42
N PRO A 167 -5.05 -19.89 -23.08
CA PRO A 167 -3.93 -19.12 -23.61
C PRO A 167 -4.40 -17.94 -24.46
N LYS A 168 -3.82 -16.77 -24.22
CA LYS A 168 -4.16 -15.53 -24.89
C LYS A 168 -2.99 -14.59 -25.02
N GLN A 169 -2.75 -14.12 -26.24
CA GLN A 169 -1.74 -13.11 -26.54
C GLN A 169 -2.42 -11.81 -26.95
N LEU A 170 -1.93 -10.69 -26.42
CA LEU A 170 -2.38 -9.36 -26.81
C LEU A 170 -1.44 -8.78 -27.87
N THR A 171 -2.00 -7.91 -28.71
CA THR A 171 -1.20 -7.10 -29.63
C THR A 171 -0.50 -5.97 -28.86
N VAL A 172 0.61 -5.44 -29.42
CA VAL A 172 1.32 -4.29 -28.84
C VAL A 172 0.40 -3.09 -28.67
N SER A 173 -0.52 -2.84 -29.61
CA SER A 173 -1.49 -1.76 -29.54
C SER A 173 -2.45 -1.91 -28.33
N GLN A 174 -2.89 -3.13 -28.04
CA GLN A 174 -3.69 -3.40 -26.83
C GLN A 174 -2.89 -3.18 -25.56
N LEU A 175 -1.65 -3.69 -25.50
CA LEU A 175 -0.73 -3.52 -24.37
C LEU A 175 -0.46 -2.02 -24.10
N ASP A 176 -0.17 -1.24 -25.14
CA ASP A 176 0.06 0.20 -25.02
C ASP A 176 -1.21 0.95 -24.57
N SER A 177 -2.38 0.55 -25.04
CA SER A 177 -3.65 1.15 -24.61
C SER A 177 -3.95 0.82 -23.14
N MET A 178 -3.73 -0.42 -22.71
CA MET A 178 -3.89 -0.82 -21.30
C MET A 178 -2.91 -0.07 -20.40
N ARG A 179 -1.65 0.07 -20.84
CA ARG A 179 -0.65 0.86 -20.14
C ARG A 179 -1.08 2.32 -20.00
N ALA A 180 -1.52 2.94 -21.09
CA ALA A 180 -1.95 4.34 -21.06
C ALA A 180 -3.13 4.59 -20.10
N LEU A 181 -4.10 3.69 -20.03
CA LEU A 181 -5.20 3.75 -19.07
C LEU A 181 -4.69 3.63 -17.62
N SER A 182 -3.81 2.67 -17.38
CA SER A 182 -3.21 2.44 -16.05
C SER A 182 -2.34 3.61 -15.59
N GLU A 183 -1.51 4.17 -16.47
CA GLU A 183 -0.69 5.36 -16.19
C GLU A 183 -1.57 6.60 -15.91
N GLY A 184 -2.65 6.79 -16.68
CA GLY A 184 -3.61 7.87 -16.43
C GLY A 184 -4.26 7.78 -15.06
N PHE A 185 -4.64 6.58 -14.62
CA PHE A 185 -5.14 6.34 -13.26
C PHE A 185 -4.04 6.58 -12.22
N ASN A 186 -2.83 6.08 -12.46
CA ASN A 186 -1.69 6.23 -11.55
C ASN A 186 -1.34 7.70 -11.28
N LEU A 187 -1.43 8.56 -12.29
CA LEU A 187 -1.25 10.01 -12.14
C LEU A 187 -2.33 10.61 -11.22
N ARG A 188 -3.61 10.27 -11.45
CA ARG A 188 -4.70 10.75 -10.59
C ARG A 188 -4.60 10.25 -9.16
N LEU A 189 -4.20 9.00 -8.96
CA LEU A 189 -3.94 8.43 -7.64
C LEU A 189 -2.83 9.19 -6.90
N ARG A 190 -1.75 9.54 -7.61
CA ARG A 190 -0.65 10.35 -7.05
C ARG A 190 -1.14 11.72 -6.62
N ASP A 191 -1.90 12.39 -7.48
CA ASP A 191 -2.41 13.73 -7.20
C ASP A 191 -3.44 13.70 -6.06
N PHE A 192 -4.27 12.67 -5.97
CA PHE A 192 -5.17 12.43 -4.85
C PHE A 192 -4.40 12.24 -3.53
N LYS A 193 -3.38 11.37 -3.51
CA LYS A 193 -2.52 11.16 -2.33
C LYS A 193 -1.82 12.46 -1.91
N ALA A 194 -1.33 13.24 -2.87
CA ALA A 194 -0.69 14.53 -2.60
C ALA A 194 -1.65 15.56 -2.00
N ARG A 195 -2.87 15.68 -2.54
CA ARG A 195 -3.91 16.56 -1.98
C ARG A 195 -4.32 16.14 -0.57
N ARG A 196 -4.51 14.83 -0.34
CA ARG A 196 -4.83 14.31 1.00
C ARG A 196 -3.73 14.64 2.00
N ARG A 197 -2.45 14.45 1.61
CA ARG A 197 -1.31 14.82 2.46
C ARG A 197 -1.30 16.31 2.78
N GLN A 198 -1.55 17.18 1.78
CA GLN A 198 -1.61 18.62 1.98
C GLN A 198 -2.76 19.00 2.92
N GLN A 199 -3.95 18.41 2.77
CA GLN A 199 -5.08 18.63 3.66
C GLN A 199 -4.77 18.26 5.12
N VAL A 200 -4.02 17.17 5.34
CA VAL A 200 -3.56 16.80 6.68
C VAL A 200 -2.59 17.85 7.23
N ILE A 201 -1.62 18.31 6.43
CA ILE A 201 -0.65 19.34 6.84
C ILE A 201 -1.37 20.65 7.17
N ASP A 202 -2.28 21.11 6.32
CA ASP A 202 -3.06 22.34 6.55
C ASP A 202 -3.99 22.21 7.77
N GLY A 203 -4.50 20.99 7.99
CA GLY A 203 -5.25 20.64 9.20
C GLY A 203 -4.38 20.80 10.45
N LEU A 204 -3.20 20.18 10.45
CA LEU A 204 -2.26 20.26 11.58
C LEU A 204 -1.87 21.69 11.93
N GLN A 205 -1.65 22.57 10.97
CA GLN A 205 -1.34 23.98 11.24
C GLN A 205 -2.46 24.68 12.02
N ARG A 206 -3.72 24.48 11.60
CA ARG A 206 -4.88 25.04 12.32
C ARG A 206 -5.02 24.48 13.73
N HIS A 207 -4.70 23.22 13.91
CA HIS A 207 -4.70 22.56 15.21
C HIS A 207 -3.57 23.06 16.11
N PHE A 208 -2.39 23.39 15.58
CA PHE A 208 -1.30 24.00 16.34
C PHE A 208 -1.68 25.37 16.89
N ASP A 209 -2.38 26.20 16.11
CA ASP A 209 -2.86 27.51 16.57
C ASP A 209 -3.89 27.37 17.71
N HIS A 210 -4.72 26.32 17.67
CA HIS A 210 -5.64 25.98 18.75
C HIS A 210 -4.88 25.61 20.04
N ALA A 211 -3.96 24.66 19.98
CA ALA A 211 -3.15 24.22 21.13
C ALA A 211 -2.38 25.39 21.77
N LYS A 212 -1.80 26.27 20.94
CA LYS A 212 -1.14 27.47 21.40
C LYS A 212 -2.13 28.42 22.15
N THR A 213 -3.34 28.55 21.62
CA THR A 213 -4.38 29.39 22.25
C THR A 213 -4.80 28.81 23.61
N VAL A 214 -4.95 27.49 23.72
CA VAL A 214 -5.29 26.82 24.98
C VAL A 214 -4.18 27.06 26.03
N LEU A 215 -2.92 26.80 25.66
CA LEU A 215 -1.77 27.04 26.55
C LEU A 215 -1.68 28.52 27.01
N MET A 216 -1.88 29.47 26.10
CA MET A 216 -1.88 30.90 26.45
C MET A 216 -3.04 31.30 27.38
N ARG A 217 -4.19 30.64 27.29
CA ARG A 217 -5.37 30.89 28.13
C ARG A 217 -5.15 30.40 29.55
N HIS A 218 -4.61 29.22 29.71
CA HIS A 218 -4.44 28.58 31.02
C HIS A 218 -3.14 28.98 31.71
N GLY A 219 -2.10 29.35 30.96
CA GLY A 219 -0.81 29.80 31.49
C GLY A 219 0.09 28.70 32.04
N GLU A 220 -0.50 27.59 32.51
CA GLU A 220 0.20 26.42 33.02
C GLU A 220 -0.30 25.16 32.35
N LEU A 221 0.62 24.20 32.09
CA LEU A 221 0.32 22.96 31.41
C LEU A 221 -0.69 22.11 32.18
N GLU A 222 -0.56 22.04 33.49
CA GLU A 222 -1.45 21.24 34.34
C GLU A 222 -2.92 21.69 34.19
N SER A 223 -3.15 23.00 34.19
CA SER A 223 -4.49 23.58 33.99
C SER A 223 -5.03 23.43 32.56
N ALA A 224 -4.14 23.29 31.58
CA ALA A 224 -4.46 23.10 30.16
C ALA A 224 -4.61 21.64 29.76
N TRP A 225 -4.18 20.68 30.61
CA TRP A 225 -3.99 19.29 30.24
C TRP A 225 -5.27 18.62 29.73
N GLU A 226 -6.40 18.79 30.40
CA GLU A 226 -7.67 18.18 30.03
C GLU A 226 -8.08 18.59 28.60
N GLU A 227 -8.06 19.91 28.31
CA GLU A 227 -8.42 20.43 26.98
C GLU A 227 -7.41 20.04 25.91
N LEU A 228 -6.12 20.02 26.23
CA LEU A 228 -5.07 19.59 25.30
C LEU A 228 -5.10 18.10 25.02
N SER A 229 -5.34 17.29 26.03
CA SER A 229 -5.36 15.83 25.87
C SER A 229 -6.56 15.37 25.02
N ASP A 230 -7.74 15.96 25.24
CA ASP A 230 -8.92 15.71 24.42
C ASP A 230 -8.66 16.07 22.94
N TRP A 231 -8.09 17.25 22.72
CA TRP A 231 -7.72 17.68 21.39
C TRP A 231 -6.68 16.78 20.72
N LEU A 232 -5.65 16.31 21.44
CA LEU A 232 -4.65 15.39 20.94
C LEU A 232 -5.28 14.05 20.55
N MET A 233 -6.16 13.50 21.40
CA MET A 233 -6.84 12.24 21.13
C MET A 233 -7.73 12.35 19.89
N GLU A 234 -8.49 13.43 19.74
CA GLU A 234 -9.33 13.66 18.56
C GLU A 234 -8.48 13.85 17.28
N THR A 235 -7.46 14.72 17.34
CA THR A 235 -6.62 15.07 16.19
C THR A 235 -5.86 13.87 15.63
N PHE A 236 -5.33 13.02 16.49
CA PHE A 236 -4.52 11.87 16.11
C PHE A 236 -5.28 10.54 16.16
N ALA A 237 -6.59 10.59 16.45
CA ALA A 237 -7.43 9.41 16.64
C ALA A 237 -6.76 8.40 17.60
N ALA A 238 -6.20 8.91 18.71
CA ALA A 238 -5.57 8.11 19.76
C ALA A 238 -6.59 7.70 20.81
N ASP A 239 -6.40 6.52 21.42
CA ASP A 239 -7.23 6.03 22.52
C ASP A 239 -6.71 6.51 23.88
N GLY A 240 -5.51 7.07 23.88
CA GLY A 240 -4.93 7.72 25.05
C GLY A 240 -3.70 8.53 24.70
N VAL A 241 -3.39 9.49 25.57
CA VAL A 241 -2.26 10.38 25.46
C VAL A 241 -1.54 10.51 26.79
N MET A 242 -0.22 10.51 26.74
CA MET A 242 0.61 10.76 27.92
C MET A 242 1.66 11.81 27.60
N LEU A 243 1.92 12.68 28.57
CA LEU A 243 3.00 13.65 28.53
C LEU A 243 3.92 13.41 29.70
N GLN A 244 5.19 13.15 29.43
CA GLN A 244 6.22 12.88 30.46
C GLN A 244 7.18 14.06 30.55
N MET A 245 7.40 14.53 31.77
CA MET A 245 8.36 15.58 32.11
C MET A 245 9.26 15.07 33.26
N GLY A 246 10.44 14.61 32.91
CA GLY A 246 11.32 13.93 33.88
C GLY A 246 10.68 12.65 34.42
N GLU A 247 10.46 12.59 35.73
CA GLU A 247 9.81 11.48 36.42
C GLU A 247 8.28 11.62 36.52
N GLU A 248 7.75 12.81 36.29
CA GLU A 248 6.32 13.11 36.33
C GLU A 248 5.68 12.86 34.97
N TYR A 249 4.41 12.43 34.97
CA TYR A 249 3.64 12.28 33.74
C TYR A 249 2.16 12.58 33.96
N TYR A 250 1.57 13.14 32.92
CA TYR A 250 0.12 13.34 32.78
C TYR A 250 -0.41 12.28 31.84
N GLN A 251 -1.60 11.77 32.09
CA GLN A 251 -2.25 10.76 31.26
C GLN A 251 -3.74 11.06 31.11
N HIS A 252 -4.25 10.86 29.89
CA HIS A 252 -5.67 10.81 29.58
C HIS A 252 -5.94 9.61 28.65
N GLY A 253 -7.02 8.85 28.92
CA GLY A 253 -7.31 7.59 28.22
C GLY A 253 -6.37 6.45 28.58
N VAL A 254 -6.16 5.52 27.65
CA VAL A 254 -5.25 4.38 27.84
C VAL A 254 -3.79 4.85 27.87
N GLY A 255 -2.95 4.14 28.62
CA GLY A 255 -1.56 4.55 28.76
C GLY A 255 -0.59 3.42 28.99
N LEU A 256 0.68 3.77 28.98
CA LEU A 256 1.81 2.89 29.23
C LEU A 256 2.21 2.94 30.69
N THR A 257 2.65 1.83 31.24
CA THR A 257 3.33 1.85 32.55
C THR A 257 4.70 2.52 32.42
N PRO A 258 5.26 3.11 33.52
CA PRO A 258 6.58 3.72 33.47
C PRO A 258 7.68 2.80 32.93
N HIS A 259 7.58 1.50 33.21
CA HIS A 259 8.50 0.49 32.70
C HIS A 259 8.43 0.38 31.17
N VAL A 260 7.22 0.32 30.61
CA VAL A 260 7.00 0.26 29.15
C VAL A 260 7.40 1.57 28.47
N MET A 261 7.11 2.72 29.08
CA MET A 261 7.58 4.03 28.60
C MET A 261 9.12 4.06 28.46
N SER A 262 9.84 3.52 29.46
CA SER A 262 11.29 3.43 29.41
C SER A 262 11.79 2.51 28.28
N MET A 263 11.12 1.37 28.04
CA MET A 263 11.46 0.47 26.92
C MET A 263 11.25 1.14 25.57
N VAL A 264 10.12 1.82 25.38
CA VAL A 264 9.78 2.57 24.17
C VAL A 264 10.80 3.69 23.91
N ALA A 265 11.14 4.46 24.96
CA ALA A 265 12.14 5.52 24.85
C ALA A 265 13.54 4.98 24.51
N GLN A 266 13.94 3.83 25.07
CA GLN A 266 15.20 3.17 24.73
C GLN A 266 15.23 2.71 23.26
N GLN A 267 14.13 2.15 22.75
CA GLN A 267 14.03 1.73 21.37
C GLN A 267 14.13 2.93 20.41
N ALA A 268 13.40 4.01 20.70
CA ALA A 268 13.46 5.24 19.92
C ALA A 268 14.87 5.85 19.89
N ALA A 269 15.55 5.86 21.04
CA ALA A 269 16.92 6.33 21.15
C ALA A 269 17.92 5.46 20.37
N ALA A 270 17.72 4.14 20.32
CA ALA A 270 18.54 3.22 19.53
C ALA A 270 18.42 3.47 18.03
N GLU A 271 17.26 3.94 17.55
CA GLU A 271 17.00 4.31 16.17
C GLU A 271 17.40 5.77 15.85
N ALA A 272 17.87 6.53 16.84
CA ALA A 272 18.28 7.92 16.74
C ALA A 272 17.21 8.84 16.11
N THR A 273 15.94 8.63 16.47
CA THR A 273 14.80 9.40 15.97
C THR A 273 14.07 10.14 17.09
N HIS A 274 13.62 11.37 16.81
CA HIS A 274 12.75 12.12 17.71
C HIS A 274 11.27 11.74 17.58
N VAL A 275 10.89 11.07 16.48
CA VAL A 275 9.54 10.56 16.29
C VAL A 275 9.66 9.07 16.00
N TRP A 276 9.20 8.26 16.95
CA TRP A 276 9.18 6.82 16.83
C TRP A 276 7.74 6.32 16.79
N LEU A 277 7.47 5.38 15.88
CA LEU A 277 6.14 4.84 15.63
C LEU A 277 6.20 3.32 15.67
N SER A 278 5.28 2.73 16.43
CA SER A 278 5.01 1.29 16.41
C SER A 278 3.51 1.04 16.29
N ASP A 279 3.13 0.18 15.38
CA ASP A 279 1.78 -0.37 15.27
C ASP A 279 1.63 -1.70 16.03
N SER A 280 2.75 -2.27 16.50
CA SER A 280 2.79 -3.47 17.31
C SER A 280 3.93 -3.43 18.33
N LEU A 281 3.64 -2.94 19.52
CA LEU A 281 4.61 -2.85 20.60
C LEU A 281 5.22 -4.20 20.99
N GLN A 282 4.45 -5.29 20.92
CA GLN A 282 4.96 -6.63 21.23
C GLN A 282 6.02 -7.11 20.23
N ARG A 283 5.89 -6.71 18.95
CA ARG A 283 6.87 -7.01 17.92
C ARG A 283 8.13 -6.17 18.09
N ASP A 284 7.96 -4.87 18.32
CA ASP A 284 9.05 -3.90 18.26
C ASP A 284 9.76 -3.71 19.60
N CYS A 285 9.09 -4.06 20.72
CA CYS A 285 9.64 -4.09 22.08
C CYS A 285 9.50 -5.50 22.69
N PRO A 286 10.27 -6.49 22.24
CA PRO A 286 10.17 -7.86 22.74
C PRO A 286 10.47 -7.93 24.24
N GLY A 287 9.64 -8.69 24.98
CA GLY A 287 9.74 -8.81 26.43
C GLY A 287 8.90 -7.80 27.22
N MET A 288 8.17 -6.95 26.55
CA MET A 288 7.19 -6.06 27.18
C MET A 288 6.06 -6.88 27.86
N PRO A 289 5.59 -6.48 29.04
CA PRO A 289 4.40 -7.09 29.63
C PRO A 289 3.17 -6.82 28.76
N LEU A 290 2.18 -7.71 28.83
CA LEU A 290 0.90 -7.51 28.16
C LEU A 290 0.29 -6.16 28.54
N SER A 291 -0.13 -5.41 27.54
CA SER A 291 -0.72 -4.07 27.68
C SER A 291 -1.97 -3.97 26.80
N GLU A 292 -2.94 -3.15 27.19
CA GLU A 292 -4.06 -2.77 26.32
C GLU A 292 -3.57 -1.92 25.14
N VAL A 293 -2.43 -1.24 25.30
CA VAL A 293 -1.82 -0.43 24.23
C VAL A 293 -1.06 -1.36 23.29
N ALA A 294 -1.51 -1.44 22.07
CA ALA A 294 -0.88 -2.22 21.00
C ALA A 294 0.05 -1.38 20.13
N GLY A 295 -0.30 -0.12 19.90
CA GLY A 295 0.50 0.81 19.10
C GLY A 295 0.80 2.11 19.86
N VAL A 296 1.95 2.72 19.55
CA VAL A 296 2.35 3.99 20.14
C VAL A 296 3.09 4.87 19.15
N ALA A 297 2.83 6.17 19.21
CA ALA A 297 3.70 7.19 18.64
C ALA A 297 4.38 7.92 19.79
N LEU A 298 5.72 7.87 19.85
CA LEU A 298 6.53 8.67 20.77
C LEU A 298 7.12 9.86 20.01
N ILE A 299 6.92 11.06 20.55
CA ILE A 299 7.64 12.26 20.14
C ILE A 299 8.51 12.67 21.32
N SER A 300 9.83 12.48 21.19
CA SER A 300 10.79 12.73 22.25
C SER A 300 11.41 14.12 22.16
N ASP A 301 11.86 14.63 23.30
CA ASP A 301 12.61 15.88 23.43
C ASP A 301 11.88 17.11 22.87
N LEU A 302 10.54 17.13 22.98
CA LEU A 302 9.77 18.32 22.64
C LEU A 302 10.15 19.47 23.58
N PRO A 303 10.61 20.63 23.07
CA PRO A 303 10.96 21.75 23.94
C PRO A 303 9.69 22.35 24.56
N LEU A 304 9.58 22.34 25.85
CA LEU A 304 8.53 23.01 26.61
C LEU A 304 8.93 24.46 26.91
N ASP A 305 10.19 24.66 27.33
CA ASP A 305 10.81 25.96 27.55
C ASP A 305 12.32 25.90 27.22
N GLN A 306 13.10 26.92 27.66
CA GLN A 306 14.56 26.98 27.42
C GLN A 306 15.36 25.90 28.19
N HIS A 307 14.76 25.23 29.16
CA HIS A 307 15.46 24.31 30.07
C HIS A 307 14.80 22.92 30.17
N HIS A 308 13.54 22.78 29.71
CA HIS A 308 12.77 21.56 29.86
C HIS A 308 12.32 21.03 28.52
N THR A 309 12.45 19.71 28.39
CA THR A 309 11.87 18.92 27.29
C THR A 309 10.84 17.95 27.85
N VAL A 310 9.91 17.57 27.01
CA VAL A 310 8.87 16.58 27.34
C VAL A 310 8.79 15.51 26.26
N ASN A 311 8.35 14.33 26.67
CA ASN A 311 8.03 13.23 25.77
C ASN A 311 6.51 13.10 25.68
N LEU A 312 5.99 13.11 24.45
CA LEU A 312 4.59 12.90 24.17
C LEU A 312 4.37 11.50 23.61
N TYR A 313 3.48 10.74 24.24
CA TYR A 313 3.08 9.42 23.80
C TYR A 313 1.62 9.46 23.36
N LEU A 314 1.34 9.03 22.14
CA LEU A 314 -0.01 8.81 21.62
C LEU A 314 -0.22 7.29 21.55
N CYS A 315 -1.19 6.80 22.29
CA CYS A 315 -1.43 5.37 22.50
C CYS A 315 -2.65 4.90 21.72
N ARG A 316 -2.59 3.70 21.15
CA ARG A 316 -3.73 3.01 20.52
C ARG A 316 -3.89 1.63 21.11
N VAL A 317 -5.15 1.24 21.33
CA VAL A 317 -5.51 -0.13 21.70
C VAL A 317 -5.44 -1.06 20.50
N GLU A 318 -5.43 -2.34 20.74
CA GLU A 318 -5.52 -3.35 19.68
C GLU A 318 -6.89 -3.30 19.00
N HIS A 319 -6.88 -3.14 17.69
CA HIS A 319 -8.06 -3.29 16.85
C HIS A 319 -8.00 -4.62 16.12
N ILE A 320 -8.85 -5.55 16.50
CA ILE A 320 -8.98 -6.83 15.82
C ILE A 320 -10.00 -6.69 14.70
N TYR A 321 -9.60 -7.03 13.48
CA TYR A 321 -10.49 -7.12 12.33
C TYR A 321 -10.26 -8.43 11.58
N ASP A 322 -11.36 -9.00 11.09
CA ASP A 322 -11.30 -10.22 10.32
C ASP A 322 -10.75 -9.99 8.93
N VAL A 323 -9.83 -10.85 8.52
CA VAL A 323 -9.26 -10.85 7.17
C VAL A 323 -9.62 -12.17 6.49
N THR A 324 -10.18 -12.08 5.29
CA THR A 324 -10.45 -13.26 4.48
C THR A 324 -9.27 -13.52 3.56
N TRP A 325 -8.57 -14.63 3.79
CA TRP A 325 -7.45 -15.03 2.94
C TRP A 325 -7.94 -15.71 1.66
N GLY A 326 -7.36 -15.30 0.53
CA GLY A 326 -7.47 -16.00 -0.74
C GLY A 326 -6.38 -17.07 -0.82
N GLY A 327 -6.72 -18.17 -1.46
CA GLY A 327 -5.83 -19.33 -1.62
C GLY A 327 -6.42 -20.60 -0.99
N ASN A 328 -5.85 -21.74 -1.36
CA ASN A 328 -6.22 -23.07 -0.84
C ASN A 328 -5.36 -23.44 0.35
#